data_67334dfea8e9a298fd39b049488f2c2a
#
_entry.id   67334dfea8e9a298fd39b049488f2c2a
#
_cell.length_a   1.000
_cell.length_b   1.000
_cell.length_c   1.000
_cell.angle_alpha   90.00
_cell.angle_beta   90.00
_cell.angle_gamma   90.00
#
_symmetry.space_group_name_H-M   'P 1'
#
loop_
_entity.id
_entity.type
_entity.pdbx_description
1 polymer ?
#
loop_
_entity_poly.entity_id
_entity_poly.type
_entity_poly.pdbx_seq_one_letter_code
_entity_poly.pdbx_strand_id
1 'polypeptide(L)'
;RLCLINLNAPALPVEQLKPLRIAPLSDAYYLDSYERRVSPHGDVFFWSESGLKIEPHKPGTDMALLNEGHITCTFMGTLTDENAPCAAKLQDLCI
;
A
#
# COMPACT_ATOMS: atom_id res chain seq x y z
N ARG A 1 7.25 22.88 -6.00
CA ARG A 1 6.81 21.53 -6.39
C ARG A 1 6.54 20.69 -5.16
N LEU A 2 5.37 20.09 -5.14
CA LEU A 2 4.98 19.22 -4.03
C LEU A 2 5.33 17.77 -4.35
N CYS A 3 5.93 17.10 -3.38
CA CYS A 3 6.20 15.68 -3.46
C CYS A 3 5.48 15.01 -2.28
N LEU A 4 4.59 14.10 -2.59
CA LEU A 4 3.87 13.35 -1.57
C LEU A 4 4.62 12.06 -1.29
N ILE A 5 4.84 11.77 -0.04
CA ILE A 5 5.54 10.56 0.38
C ILE A 5 4.55 9.65 1.08
N ASN A 6 4.47 8.41 0.62
CA ASN A 6 3.69 7.36 1.26
C ASN A 6 4.67 6.40 1.94
N LEU A 7 4.63 6.38 3.27
CA LEU A 7 5.56 5.59 4.07
C LEU A 7 4.78 4.53 4.84
N ASN A 8 5.20 3.28 4.71
CA ASN A 8 4.55 2.15 5.37
C ASN A 8 5.59 1.27 6.06
N ALA A 9 5.20 0.74 7.21
CA ALA A 9 6.04 -0.19 7.95
C ALA A 9 5.22 -1.42 8.32
N PRO A 10 5.80 -2.63 8.25
CA PRO A 10 5.09 -3.82 8.67
C PRO A 10 4.95 -3.86 10.19
N ALA A 11 3.93 -4.57 10.67
CA ALA A 11 3.68 -4.73 12.09
C ALA A 11 4.59 -5.82 12.67
N LEU A 12 5.87 -5.50 12.76
CA LEU A 12 6.91 -6.41 13.26
C LEU A 12 7.72 -5.73 14.35
N PRO A 13 8.35 -6.50 15.24
CA PRO A 13 9.32 -5.92 16.16
C PRO A 13 10.44 -5.22 15.42
N VAL A 14 11.01 -4.20 16.05
CA VAL A 14 12.04 -3.37 15.40
C VAL A 14 13.22 -4.20 14.88
N GLU A 15 13.62 -5.22 15.63
CA GLU A 15 14.75 -6.07 15.25
C GLU A 15 14.46 -6.98 14.06
N GLN A 16 13.19 -7.11 13.67
CA GLN A 16 12.80 -7.92 12.52
C GLN A 16 12.52 -7.07 11.27
N LEU A 17 12.54 -5.77 11.42
CA LEU A 17 12.30 -4.87 10.28
C LEU A 17 13.50 -4.89 9.35
N LYS A 18 13.21 -5.02 8.06
CA LYS A 18 14.23 -4.92 7.01
C LYS A 18 14.41 -3.47 6.60
N PRO A 19 15.51 -3.15 5.93
CA PRO A 19 15.79 -1.77 5.56
C PRO A 19 14.72 -1.12 4.71
N LEU A 20 14.66 0.21 4.78
CA LEU A 20 13.75 1.00 3.97
C LEU A 20 14.04 0.80 2.49
N ARG A 21 12.99 0.60 1.71
CA ARG A 21 13.07 0.46 0.26
C ARG A 21 12.15 1.47 -0.40
N ILE A 22 12.64 2.12 -1.44
CA ILE A 22 11.82 2.98 -2.28
C ILE A 22 11.21 2.10 -3.36
N ALA A 23 9.89 2.16 -3.50
CA ALA A 23 9.17 1.27 -4.40
C ALA A 23 7.95 1.95 -5.01
N PRO A 24 7.55 1.52 -6.21
CA PRO A 24 6.29 2.00 -6.79
C PRO A 24 5.10 1.39 -6.06
N LEU A 25 3.95 2.03 -6.20
CA LEU A 25 2.71 1.50 -5.64
C LEU A 25 2.33 0.20 -6.33
N SER A 26 1.77 -0.71 -5.54
CA SER A 26 1.17 -1.92 -6.08
C SER A 26 -0.12 -1.56 -6.81
N ASP A 27 -0.33 -2.17 -7.96
CA ASP A 27 -1.56 -2.02 -8.72
C ASP A 27 -2.53 -3.17 -8.52
N ALA A 28 -2.22 -4.08 -7.62
CA ALA A 28 -3.13 -5.14 -7.26
C ALA A 28 -4.36 -4.56 -6.55
N TYR A 29 -5.50 -5.14 -6.80
CA TYR A 29 -6.74 -4.65 -6.23
C TYR A 29 -7.49 -5.79 -5.54
N TYR A 30 -8.46 -5.40 -4.71
CA TYR A 30 -9.24 -6.33 -3.92
C TYR A 30 -10.66 -6.41 -4.48
N LEU A 31 -11.24 -7.60 -4.41
CA LEU A 31 -12.62 -7.79 -4.81
C LEU A 31 -13.51 -7.39 -3.65
N ASP A 32 -14.41 -6.46 -3.91
CA ASP A 32 -15.43 -6.08 -2.94
C ASP A 32 -16.71 -6.84 -3.26
N SER A 33 -17.33 -7.39 -2.23
CA SER A 33 -18.61 -8.04 -2.37
C SER A 33 -19.53 -7.60 -1.24
N TYR A 34 -20.84 -7.75 -1.48
CA TYR A 34 -21.86 -7.36 -0.51
C TYR A 34 -22.81 -8.51 -0.29
N GLU A 35 -23.08 -8.79 0.97
CA GLU A 35 -24.04 -9.81 1.36
C GLU A 35 -25.35 -9.13 1.77
N ARG A 36 -26.47 -9.57 1.17
CA ARG A 36 -27.78 -9.07 1.55
C ARG A 36 -28.21 -9.73 2.84
N ARG A 37 -28.58 -8.92 3.83
CA ARG A 37 -29.06 -9.39 5.12
C ARG A 37 -30.35 -8.70 5.49
N VAL A 38 -31.12 -9.34 6.36
CA VAL A 38 -32.36 -8.80 6.87
C VAL A 38 -32.26 -8.70 8.39
N SER A 39 -32.58 -7.53 8.92
CA SER A 39 -32.57 -7.30 10.36
C SER A 39 -33.73 -8.03 11.03
N PRO A 40 -33.71 -8.21 12.36
CA PRO A 40 -34.85 -8.81 13.08
C PRO A 40 -36.15 -8.04 12.90
N HIS A 41 -36.08 -6.76 12.51
CA HIS A 41 -37.29 -5.93 12.27
C HIS A 41 -37.71 -5.93 10.81
N GLY A 42 -37.05 -6.71 9.95
CA GLY A 42 -37.42 -6.82 8.56
C GLY A 42 -36.73 -5.84 7.63
N ASP A 43 -35.82 -5.02 8.12
CA ASP A 43 -35.08 -4.08 7.30
C ASP A 43 -34.00 -4.80 6.50
N VAL A 44 -33.90 -4.46 5.22
CA VAL A 44 -32.87 -5.02 4.34
C VAL A 44 -31.63 -4.14 4.39
N PHE A 45 -30.48 -4.76 4.57
CA PHE A 45 -29.21 -4.05 4.51
C PHE A 45 -28.16 -4.92 3.84
N PHE A 46 -27.08 -4.27 3.38
CA PHE A 46 -25.99 -4.97 2.71
C PHE A 46 -24.73 -4.87 3.57
N TRP A 47 -24.17 -6.03 3.86
CA TRP A 47 -22.94 -6.11 4.62
C TRP A 47 -21.77 -6.17 3.64
N SER A 48 -20.80 -5.29 3.83
CA SER A 48 -19.63 -5.26 2.96
C SER A 48 -18.65 -6.35 3.38
N GLU A 49 -18.28 -7.19 2.44
CA GLU A 49 -17.20 -8.17 2.59
C GLU A 49 -16.08 -7.73 1.67
N SER A 50 -15.14 -6.99 2.22
CA SER A 50 -14.02 -6.50 1.44
C SER A 50 -12.74 -7.24 1.79
N GLY A 51 -11.74 -7.14 0.92
CA GLY A 51 -10.41 -7.61 1.24
C GLY A 51 -9.96 -8.87 0.53
N LEU A 52 -10.78 -9.42 -0.38
CA LEU A 52 -10.31 -10.53 -1.20
C LEU A 52 -9.40 -10.01 -2.30
N LYS A 53 -8.10 -10.28 -2.16
CA LYS A 53 -7.13 -9.88 -3.16
C LYS A 53 -7.26 -10.78 -4.39
N ILE A 54 -7.48 -10.17 -5.55
CA ILE A 54 -7.68 -10.90 -6.79
C ILE A 54 -6.37 -11.44 -7.33
N GLU A 55 -5.30 -10.65 -7.22
CA GLU A 55 -3.99 -11.00 -7.75
C GLU A 55 -2.92 -10.75 -6.70
N PRO A 56 -1.83 -11.53 -6.73
CA PRO A 56 -0.70 -11.22 -5.88
C PRO A 56 -0.04 -9.91 -6.30
N HIS A 57 0.57 -9.23 -5.37
CA HIS A 57 1.32 -8.01 -5.66
C HIS A 57 2.55 -8.37 -6.50
N LYS A 58 2.84 -7.55 -7.51
CA LYS A 58 4.03 -7.75 -8.32
C LYS A 58 5.28 -7.57 -7.47
N PRO A 59 6.32 -8.39 -7.70
CA PRO A 59 7.58 -8.21 -6.97
C PRO A 59 8.15 -6.81 -7.15
N GLY A 60 8.73 -6.27 -6.09
CA GLY A 60 9.33 -4.95 -6.12
C GLY A 60 8.37 -3.80 -5.87
N THR A 61 7.07 -4.06 -5.75
CA THR A 61 6.10 -3.03 -5.38
C THR A 61 6.09 -2.82 -3.87
N ASP A 62 5.49 -1.71 -3.42
CA ASP A 62 5.45 -1.37 -2.00
C ASP A 62 4.82 -2.48 -1.16
N MET A 63 3.68 -3.00 -1.57
CA MET A 63 2.99 -4.04 -0.80
C MET A 63 3.74 -5.36 -0.82
N ALA A 64 4.38 -5.70 -1.94
CA ALA A 64 5.20 -6.91 -2.00
C ALA A 64 6.37 -6.83 -1.03
N LEU A 65 7.06 -5.69 -1.00
CA LEU A 65 8.20 -5.48 -0.09
C LEU A 65 7.74 -5.39 1.36
N LEU A 66 6.59 -4.77 1.60
CA LEU A 66 6.02 -4.70 2.95
C LEU A 66 5.74 -6.10 3.49
N ASN A 67 5.19 -6.98 2.65
CA ASN A 67 4.93 -8.37 3.04
C ASN A 67 6.21 -9.16 3.32
N GLU A 68 7.33 -8.73 2.75
CA GLU A 68 8.63 -9.33 3.00
C GLU A 68 9.31 -8.78 4.26
N GLY A 69 8.73 -7.75 4.88
CA GLY A 69 9.26 -7.18 6.12
C GLY A 69 9.99 -5.86 5.97
N HIS A 70 10.01 -5.29 4.76
CA HIS A 70 10.66 -4.00 4.52
C HIS A 70 9.75 -2.83 4.92
N ILE A 71 10.37 -1.76 5.39
CA ILE A 71 9.73 -0.46 5.44
C ILE A 71 9.75 0.07 4.02
N THR A 72 8.63 0.55 3.52
CA THR A 72 8.53 1.00 2.13
C THR A 72 8.20 2.47 2.05
N CYS A 73 8.76 3.12 1.05
CA CYS A 73 8.56 4.54 0.77
C CYS A 73 8.20 4.69 -0.70
N THR A 74 7.09 5.34 -0.99
CA THR A 74 6.64 5.60 -2.35
C THR A 74 6.49 7.10 -2.56
N PHE A 75 7.07 7.60 -3.63
CA PHE A 75 6.94 9.00 -3.99
C PHE A 75 5.81 9.17 -4.97
N MET A 76 4.94 10.12 -4.67
CA MET A 76 3.76 10.39 -5.46
C MET A 76 3.70 11.86 -5.81
N GLY A 77 3.21 12.19 -6.99
CA GLY A 77 3.03 13.57 -7.41
C GLY A 77 1.93 13.67 -8.43
N THR A 78 1.61 14.89 -8.80
CA THR A 78 0.59 15.16 -9.80
C THR A 78 1.05 14.74 -11.19
N LEU A 79 2.36 14.78 -11.43
CA LEU A 79 2.97 14.37 -12.68
C LEU A 79 4.02 13.31 -12.37
N THR A 80 3.91 12.18 -13.02
CA THR A 80 4.73 11.01 -12.67
C THR A 80 6.23 11.26 -12.79
N ASP A 81 6.65 11.97 -13.82
CA ASP A 81 8.08 12.19 -14.04
C ASP A 81 8.70 13.16 -13.06
N GLU A 82 7.89 13.96 -12.38
CA GLU A 82 8.39 14.94 -11.44
C GLU A 82 8.77 14.37 -10.10
N ASN A 83 8.44 13.11 -9.87
CA ASN A 83 8.81 12.44 -8.63
C ASN A 83 10.28 12.04 -8.60
N ALA A 84 10.90 11.86 -9.74
CA ALA A 84 12.25 11.36 -9.82
C ALA A 84 13.28 12.20 -9.05
N PRO A 85 13.28 13.54 -9.13
CA PRO A 85 14.22 14.32 -8.34
C PRO A 85 14.02 14.18 -6.84
N CYS A 86 12.76 14.07 -6.39
CA CYS A 86 12.46 13.88 -4.98
C CYS A 86 12.95 12.52 -4.51
N ALA A 87 12.71 11.49 -5.32
CA ALA A 87 13.13 10.13 -4.98
C ALA A 87 14.63 10.03 -4.88
N ALA A 88 15.36 10.61 -5.83
CA ALA A 88 16.81 10.58 -5.81
C ALA A 88 17.38 11.27 -4.58
N LYS A 89 16.84 12.45 -4.24
CA LYS A 89 17.29 13.19 -3.06
C LYS A 89 17.07 12.42 -1.78
N LEU A 90 15.91 11.84 -1.62
CA LEU A 90 15.58 11.14 -0.39
C LEU A 90 16.35 9.84 -0.28
N GLN A 91 16.62 9.17 -1.39
CA GLN A 91 17.42 7.97 -1.37
C GLN A 91 18.84 8.25 -0.89
N ASP A 92 19.41 9.39 -1.27
CA ASP A 92 20.72 9.80 -0.77
C ASP A 92 20.72 10.02 0.73
N LEU A 93 19.59 10.45 1.29
CA LEU A 93 19.47 10.68 2.72
C LEU A 93 19.19 9.41 3.52
N CYS A 94 18.65 8.38 2.89
CA CYS A 94 18.23 7.15 3.56
C CYS A 94 19.30 6.05 3.60
N ILE A 95 20.44 6.28 3.02
CA ILE A 95 21.51 5.28 2.97
C ILE A 95 22.26 5.19 4.28
#